data_f35423abc867c9cbb59f3055540092cf
#
_entry.id   f35423abc867c9cbb59f3055540092cf
#
_cell.length_a   1.000
_cell.length_b   1.000
_cell.length_c   1.000
_cell.angle_alpha   90.00
_cell.angle_beta   90.00
_cell.angle_gamma   90.00
#
_symmetry.space_group_name_H-M   'P 1'
#
loop_
_entity.id
_entity.type
_entity.pdbx_description
1 polymer ?
#
loop_
_entity_poly.entity_id
_entity_poly.type
_entity_poly.pdbx_seq_one_letter_code
_entity_poly.pdbx_strand_id
1 'polypeptide(L)'
;NDKLLKESTQAANQALKDSILRRDFGTRLVFHKTSDEYYGVREMLKNNRLHNLNDEERNFLVDSSHRKNFMQQFHAHQGMGWSLVRVPAGTAMDAKQFFISQGVDEENIYILGNSLSGVPEDELSTIDRFKKAFEDSELFGEKLVAITVAGCRAGINFGNLMKNNLISTWDSTVASVAAVVQANVGRACGYHGNNTSMHFTNGNAAEAYGAILDYLERTCSDHAASDFDGLREFFEDVCQEYQVNGLDVGLTIKYKRRRPIGDVETFETDHYVAVPARLLDQDYDFSQHTQDKLLLS
;
A
#
# COMPACT_ATOMS: atom_id res chain seq x y z
N ASN A 1 3.88 40.53 6.47
CA ASN A 1 4.05 40.01 5.09
C ASN A 1 3.98 38.47 5.03
N ASP A 2 4.56 37.75 5.98
CA ASP A 2 4.59 36.27 5.95
C ASP A 2 3.21 35.63 6.08
N LYS A 3 2.30 36.24 6.85
CA LYS A 3 0.93 35.73 6.98
C LYS A 3 0.17 35.83 5.67
N LEU A 4 0.29 36.96 4.96
CA LEU A 4 -0.33 37.16 3.64
C LEU A 4 0.26 36.21 2.59
N LEU A 5 1.56 35.94 2.64
CA LEU A 5 2.22 35.00 1.75
C LEU A 5 1.72 33.56 1.97
N LYS A 6 1.60 33.14 3.25
CA LYS A 6 1.05 31.83 3.61
C LYS A 6 -0.40 31.67 3.15
N GLU A 7 -1.25 32.66 3.41
CA GLU A 7 -2.65 32.66 3.00
C GLU A 7 -2.79 32.63 1.46
N SER A 8 -1.97 33.39 0.75
CA SER A 8 -1.92 33.38 -0.71
C SER A 8 -1.48 32.02 -1.26
N THR A 9 -0.46 31.41 -0.67
CA THR A 9 0.04 30.10 -1.08
C THR A 9 -1.00 29.01 -0.81
N GLN A 10 -1.67 29.05 0.32
CA GLN A 10 -2.75 28.10 0.64
C GLN A 10 -3.93 28.24 -0.32
N ALA A 11 -4.33 29.47 -0.64
CA ALA A 11 -5.42 29.70 -1.59
C ALA A 11 -5.05 29.21 -3.00
N ALA A 12 -3.82 29.46 -3.46
CA ALA A 12 -3.34 28.96 -4.74
C ALA A 12 -3.29 27.43 -4.80
N ASN A 13 -2.81 26.80 -3.73
CA ASN A 13 -2.78 25.33 -3.63
C ASN A 13 -4.19 24.73 -3.61
N GLN A 14 -5.14 25.37 -2.94
CA GLN A 14 -6.52 24.90 -2.92
C GLN A 14 -7.17 25.06 -4.30
N ALA A 15 -6.99 26.21 -4.95
CA ALA A 15 -7.49 26.44 -6.30
C ALA A 15 -6.92 25.42 -7.31
N LEU A 16 -5.63 25.08 -7.18
CA LEU A 16 -4.99 24.08 -8.02
C LEU A 16 -5.54 22.67 -7.75
N LYS A 17 -5.77 22.31 -6.48
CA LYS A 17 -6.45 21.06 -6.13
C LYS A 17 -7.83 20.95 -6.76
N ASP A 18 -8.62 22.01 -6.62
CA ASP A 18 -9.98 22.07 -7.17
C ASP A 18 -9.97 21.97 -8.69
N SER A 19 -8.99 22.61 -9.34
CA SER A 19 -8.79 22.55 -10.78
C SER A 19 -8.45 21.12 -11.24
N ILE A 20 -7.52 20.46 -10.58
CA ILE A 20 -7.16 19.06 -10.87
C ILE A 20 -8.37 18.15 -10.68
N LEU A 21 -9.08 18.26 -9.57
CA LEU A 21 -10.24 17.44 -9.26
C LEU A 21 -11.42 17.68 -10.22
N ARG A 22 -11.56 18.91 -10.74
CA ARG A 22 -12.60 19.26 -11.71
C ARG A 22 -12.27 18.92 -13.17
N ARG A 23 -11.17 18.24 -13.40
CA ARG A 23 -10.74 17.87 -14.77
C ARG A 23 -10.44 19.04 -15.70
N ASP A 24 -10.00 20.17 -15.16
CA ASP A 24 -9.65 21.36 -15.98
C ASP A 24 -8.51 21.05 -16.98
N PHE A 25 -7.78 19.96 -16.74
CA PHE A 25 -6.72 19.46 -17.62
C PHE A 25 -7.18 18.41 -18.63
N GLY A 26 -8.46 18.20 -18.78
CA GLY A 26 -9.00 17.17 -19.68
C GLY A 26 -8.71 15.73 -19.23
N THR A 27 -8.36 15.54 -17.97
CA THR A 27 -8.18 14.19 -17.40
C THR A 27 -9.52 13.46 -17.35
N ARG A 28 -9.54 12.21 -17.79
CA ARG A 28 -10.69 11.32 -17.69
C ARG A 28 -10.32 10.10 -16.86
N LEU A 29 -11.21 9.75 -15.94
CA LEU A 29 -11.12 8.49 -15.22
C LEU A 29 -11.94 7.45 -16.00
N VAL A 30 -11.29 6.35 -16.36
CA VAL A 30 -11.94 5.20 -16.95
C VAL A 30 -11.77 4.03 -15.99
N PHE A 31 -12.87 3.49 -15.50
CA PHE A 31 -12.83 2.28 -14.70
C PHE A 31 -12.74 1.07 -15.64
N HIS A 32 -11.66 0.34 -15.51
CA HIS A 32 -11.47 -0.90 -16.26
C HIS A 32 -11.97 -2.08 -15.41
N LYS A 33 -13.15 -2.58 -15.77
CA LYS A 33 -13.74 -3.74 -15.09
C LYS A 33 -12.87 -4.97 -15.30
N THR A 34 -12.52 -5.64 -14.20
CA THR A 34 -11.87 -6.94 -14.24
C THR A 34 -12.85 -8.03 -14.66
N SER A 35 -12.36 -9.12 -15.24
CA SER A 35 -13.20 -10.29 -15.53
C SER A 35 -13.59 -11.03 -14.24
N ASP A 36 -14.58 -11.92 -14.35
CA ASP A 36 -15.10 -12.71 -13.22
C ASP A 36 -14.05 -13.68 -12.62
N GLU A 37 -12.96 -13.92 -13.35
CA GLU A 37 -11.83 -14.75 -12.90
C GLU A 37 -10.84 -13.99 -11.99
N TYR A 38 -11.00 -12.66 -11.89
CA TYR A 38 -10.12 -11.86 -11.05
C TYR A 38 -10.48 -12.02 -9.59
N TYR A 39 -9.52 -12.50 -8.78
CA TYR A 39 -9.65 -12.56 -7.32
C TYR A 39 -9.03 -11.32 -6.71
N GLY A 40 -9.86 -10.45 -6.17
CA GLY A 40 -9.45 -9.16 -5.60
C GLY A 40 -10.04 -8.93 -4.21
N VAL A 41 -9.91 -7.70 -3.72
CA VAL A 41 -10.37 -7.32 -2.37
C VAL A 41 -11.88 -7.57 -2.19
N ARG A 42 -12.69 -7.30 -3.22
CA ARG A 42 -14.15 -7.54 -3.18
C ARG A 42 -14.48 -9.02 -2.99
N GLU A 43 -13.80 -9.90 -3.70
CA GLU A 43 -13.97 -11.36 -3.60
C GLU A 43 -13.47 -11.87 -2.25
N MET A 44 -12.36 -11.30 -1.73
CA MET A 44 -11.86 -11.61 -0.39
C MET A 44 -12.85 -11.22 0.71
N LEU A 45 -13.47 -10.04 0.60
CA LEU A 45 -14.55 -9.59 1.51
C LEU A 45 -15.77 -10.53 1.43
N LYS A 46 -16.26 -10.80 0.22
CA LYS A 46 -17.41 -11.68 -0.02
C LYS A 46 -17.21 -13.09 0.53
N ASN A 47 -15.98 -13.60 0.46
CA ASN A 47 -15.61 -14.93 0.93
C ASN A 47 -15.16 -14.98 2.39
N ASN A 48 -15.27 -13.87 3.14
CA ASN A 48 -14.81 -13.75 4.53
C ASN A 48 -13.32 -14.13 4.72
N ARG A 49 -12.47 -13.68 3.80
CA ARG A 49 -11.02 -13.94 3.83
C ARG A 49 -10.22 -12.77 4.39
N LEU A 50 -10.86 -11.64 4.65
CA LEU A 50 -10.26 -10.48 5.29
C LEU A 50 -10.57 -10.47 6.79
N HIS A 51 -9.51 -10.28 7.59
CA HIS A 51 -9.60 -10.17 9.04
C HIS A 51 -9.14 -8.79 9.46
N ASN A 52 -10.01 -8.06 10.15
CA ASN A 52 -9.73 -6.71 10.58
C ASN A 52 -8.80 -6.71 11.80
N LEU A 53 -7.62 -6.13 11.63
CA LEU A 53 -6.67 -5.87 12.70
C LEU A 53 -6.96 -4.50 13.32
N ASN A 54 -7.17 -4.44 14.62
CA ASN A 54 -7.15 -3.17 15.35
C ASN A 54 -5.72 -2.61 15.43
N ASP A 55 -5.57 -1.38 15.90
CA ASP A 55 -4.29 -0.67 15.92
C ASP A 55 -3.20 -1.40 16.73
N GLU A 56 -3.55 -2.06 17.81
CA GLU A 56 -2.62 -2.83 18.64
C GLU A 56 -2.21 -4.13 17.96
N GLU A 57 -3.16 -4.83 17.35
CA GLU A 57 -2.96 -6.11 16.68
C GLU A 57 -2.20 -6.00 15.36
N ARG A 58 -2.11 -4.80 14.75
CA ARG A 58 -1.32 -4.60 13.52
C ARG A 58 0.15 -5.01 13.69
N ASN A 59 0.71 -4.85 14.88
CA ASN A 59 2.03 -5.39 15.16
C ASN A 59 1.94 -6.91 15.30
N PHE A 60 2.53 -7.64 14.34
CA PHE A 60 2.53 -9.10 14.31
C PHE A 60 3.11 -9.75 15.60
N LEU A 61 3.99 -9.05 16.32
CA LEU A 61 4.60 -9.55 17.55
C LEU A 61 3.68 -9.48 18.76
N VAL A 62 2.59 -8.74 18.69
CA VAL A 62 1.57 -8.71 19.76
C VAL A 62 0.84 -10.05 19.79
N ASP A 63 0.68 -10.61 21.00
CA ASP A 63 -0.08 -11.86 21.18
C ASP A 63 -1.57 -11.56 21.01
N SER A 64 -2.14 -12.07 19.92
CA SER A 64 -3.54 -11.87 19.57
C SER A 64 -4.17 -13.15 19.03
N SER A 65 -5.49 -13.17 19.03
CA SER A 65 -6.26 -14.27 18.40
C SER A 65 -6.01 -14.33 16.89
N HIS A 66 -5.81 -13.18 16.24
CA HIS A 66 -5.49 -13.10 14.81
C HIS A 66 -4.13 -13.71 14.49
N ARG A 67 -3.08 -13.44 15.32
CA ARG A 67 -1.77 -14.07 15.13
C ARG A 67 -1.85 -15.59 15.33
N LYS A 68 -2.59 -16.05 16.33
CA LYS A 68 -2.82 -17.49 16.54
C LYS A 68 -3.52 -18.12 15.35
N ASN A 69 -4.54 -17.47 14.81
CA ASN A 69 -5.24 -17.93 13.61
C ASN A 69 -4.30 -17.96 12.39
N PHE A 70 -3.50 -16.91 12.18
CA PHE A 70 -2.47 -16.89 11.13
C PHE A 70 -1.55 -18.11 11.21
N MET A 71 -0.99 -18.38 12.40
CA MET A 71 -0.10 -19.52 12.61
C MET A 71 -0.82 -20.86 12.43
N GLN A 72 -2.07 -20.96 12.88
CA GLN A 72 -2.89 -22.14 12.66
C GLN A 72 -3.08 -22.43 11.17
N GLN A 73 -3.41 -21.42 10.37
CA GLN A 73 -3.53 -21.56 8.92
C GLN A 73 -2.21 -21.98 8.27
N PHE A 74 -1.11 -21.36 8.68
CA PHE A 74 0.22 -21.71 8.20
C PHE A 74 0.57 -23.18 8.49
N HIS A 75 0.35 -23.64 9.71
CA HIS A 75 0.66 -25.03 10.07
C HIS A 75 -0.31 -26.05 9.45
N ALA A 76 -1.58 -25.71 9.33
CA ALA A 76 -2.60 -26.59 8.74
C ALA A 76 -2.46 -26.77 7.23
N HIS A 77 -1.82 -25.83 6.54
CA HIS A 77 -1.61 -25.91 5.10
C HIS A 77 -0.77 -27.14 4.74
N GLN A 78 -1.22 -27.88 3.73
CA GLN A 78 -0.55 -29.07 3.26
C GLN A 78 0.23 -28.78 1.95
N GLY A 79 1.43 -29.36 1.87
CA GLY A 79 2.30 -29.14 0.73
C GLY A 79 3.00 -27.79 0.72
N MET A 80 3.56 -27.43 -0.44
CA MET A 80 4.26 -26.16 -0.57
C MET A 80 3.31 -24.98 -0.42
N GLY A 81 3.80 -23.93 0.20
CA GLY A 81 3.04 -22.71 0.39
C GLY A 81 3.90 -21.60 0.98
N TRP A 82 3.35 -20.41 1.08
CA TRP A 82 4.09 -19.30 1.69
C TRP A 82 3.17 -18.26 2.31
N SER A 83 3.73 -17.48 3.21
CA SER A 83 3.04 -16.37 3.85
C SER A 83 3.86 -15.09 3.77
N LEU A 84 3.18 -13.95 3.64
CA LEU A 84 3.80 -12.62 3.51
C LEU A 84 3.44 -11.77 4.72
N VAL A 85 4.44 -11.43 5.52
CA VAL A 85 4.24 -10.69 6.78
C VAL A 85 4.96 -9.36 6.72
N ARG A 86 4.21 -8.27 6.88
CA ARG A 86 4.80 -6.94 7.06
C ARG A 86 4.84 -6.62 8.54
N VAL A 87 6.01 -6.19 9.00
CA VAL A 87 6.25 -5.83 10.40
C VAL A 87 6.72 -4.38 10.52
N PRO A 88 6.60 -3.75 11.70
CA PRO A 88 7.15 -2.43 11.95
C PRO A 88 8.67 -2.37 11.74
N ALA A 89 9.20 -1.19 11.46
CA ALA A 89 10.64 -0.98 11.34
C ALA A 89 11.38 -1.39 12.62
N GLY A 90 12.50 -2.08 12.47
CA GLY A 90 13.33 -2.55 13.59
C GLY A 90 12.87 -3.87 14.23
N THR A 91 11.78 -4.49 13.76
CA THR A 91 11.25 -5.72 14.38
C THR A 91 11.33 -6.96 13.47
N ALA A 92 12.02 -6.87 12.33
CA ALA A 92 12.11 -7.98 11.39
C ALA A 92 12.83 -9.19 11.95
N MET A 93 13.92 -8.97 12.71
CA MET A 93 14.65 -10.07 13.38
C MET A 93 13.82 -10.72 14.48
N ASP A 94 13.06 -9.94 15.25
CA ASP A 94 12.16 -10.47 16.29
C ASP A 94 11.06 -11.34 15.65
N ALA A 95 10.55 -10.91 14.48
CA ALA A 95 9.59 -11.72 13.74
C ALA A 95 10.22 -13.02 13.20
N LYS A 96 11.45 -12.98 12.70
CA LYS A 96 12.18 -14.20 12.31
C LYS A 96 12.31 -15.16 13.50
N GLN A 97 12.76 -14.67 14.66
CA GLN A 97 12.89 -15.47 15.86
C GLN A 97 11.54 -16.02 16.35
N PHE A 98 10.46 -15.24 16.19
CA PHE A 98 9.12 -15.74 16.49
C PHE A 98 8.78 -16.96 15.62
N PHE A 99 8.96 -16.90 14.30
CA PHE A 99 8.66 -18.03 13.41
C PHE A 99 9.53 -19.26 13.74
N ILE A 100 10.81 -19.08 14.04
CA ILE A 100 11.68 -20.16 14.51
C ILE A 100 11.11 -20.79 15.78
N SER A 101 10.67 -19.99 16.74
CA SER A 101 10.07 -20.47 17.98
C SER A 101 8.76 -21.24 17.77
N GLN A 102 8.08 -20.99 16.66
CA GLN A 102 6.87 -21.70 16.24
C GLN A 102 7.17 -22.95 15.39
N GLY A 103 8.44 -23.34 15.25
CA GLY A 103 8.85 -24.54 14.53
C GLY A 103 8.95 -24.39 13.02
N VAL A 104 9.11 -23.17 12.52
CA VAL A 104 9.48 -22.93 11.11
C VAL A 104 11.00 -22.99 10.99
N ASP A 105 11.49 -23.80 10.06
CA ASP A 105 12.92 -23.91 9.81
C ASP A 105 13.51 -22.58 9.40
N GLU A 106 14.66 -22.24 9.96
CA GLU A 106 15.29 -20.93 9.76
C GLU A 106 15.56 -20.61 8.28
N GLU A 107 15.97 -21.61 7.51
CA GLU A 107 16.24 -21.52 6.07
C GLU A 107 15.00 -21.20 5.23
N ASN A 108 13.81 -21.41 5.78
CA ASN A 108 12.52 -21.14 5.15
C ASN A 108 11.96 -19.75 5.50
N ILE A 109 12.73 -18.94 6.25
CA ILE A 109 12.31 -17.59 6.65
C ILE A 109 13.20 -16.55 5.96
N TYR A 110 12.59 -15.68 5.17
CA TYR A 110 13.26 -14.69 4.34
C TYR A 110 12.90 -13.28 4.75
N ILE A 111 13.88 -12.44 5.10
CA ILE A 111 13.68 -11.01 5.34
C ILE A 111 13.97 -10.28 4.02
N LEU A 112 12.93 -9.73 3.40
CA LEU A 112 13.02 -9.13 2.08
C LEU A 112 13.38 -7.65 2.15
N GLY A 113 14.53 -7.29 1.60
CA GLY A 113 15.00 -5.91 1.54
C GLY A 113 16.46 -5.82 1.09
N ASN A 114 16.88 -4.61 0.71
CA ASN A 114 18.26 -4.36 0.35
C ASN A 114 19.08 -3.73 1.48
N SER A 115 18.40 -3.05 2.40
CA SER A 115 19.01 -2.45 3.61
C SER A 115 17.88 -2.15 4.58
N LEU A 116 17.92 -2.76 5.75
CA LEU A 116 16.94 -2.57 6.81
C LEU A 116 17.64 -2.30 8.14
N SER A 117 17.12 -1.30 8.87
CA SER A 117 17.67 -0.97 10.19
C SER A 117 17.50 -2.14 11.16
N GLY A 118 18.59 -2.53 11.81
CA GLY A 118 18.60 -3.63 12.78
C GLY A 118 18.60 -5.04 12.17
N VAL A 119 18.82 -5.15 10.86
CA VAL A 119 18.96 -6.45 10.17
C VAL A 119 20.35 -6.55 9.57
N PRO A 120 21.17 -7.58 9.90
CA PRO A 120 22.43 -7.86 9.26
C PRO A 120 22.28 -8.09 7.75
N GLU A 121 23.30 -7.71 6.95
CA GLU A 121 23.22 -7.82 5.48
C GLU A 121 23.11 -9.27 5.00
N ASP A 122 23.72 -10.22 5.70
CA ASP A 122 23.65 -11.65 5.40
C ASP A 122 22.29 -12.27 5.70
N GLU A 123 21.46 -11.61 6.51
CA GLU A 123 20.07 -11.99 6.78
C GLU A 123 19.07 -11.46 5.74
N LEU A 124 19.52 -10.54 4.89
CA LEU A 124 18.67 -9.95 3.87
C LEU A 124 18.57 -10.82 2.61
N SER A 125 17.40 -10.87 2.04
CA SER A 125 17.13 -11.55 0.78
C SER A 125 16.46 -10.62 -0.22
N THR A 126 16.78 -10.84 -1.49
CA THR A 126 16.06 -10.20 -2.61
C THR A 126 14.76 -10.96 -2.91
N ILE A 127 13.83 -10.28 -3.57
CA ILE A 127 12.57 -10.90 -4.01
C ILE A 127 12.83 -12.02 -5.01
N ASP A 128 13.81 -11.87 -5.89
CA ASP A 128 14.13 -12.89 -6.88
C ASP A 128 14.73 -14.15 -6.23
N ARG A 129 15.57 -13.97 -5.20
CA ARG A 129 16.07 -15.11 -4.42
C ARG A 129 14.93 -15.84 -3.71
N PHE A 130 14.00 -15.11 -3.14
CA PHE A 130 12.82 -15.69 -2.47
C PHE A 130 11.93 -16.45 -3.46
N LYS A 131 11.65 -15.88 -4.65
CA LYS A 131 10.88 -16.56 -5.70
C LYS A 131 11.54 -17.86 -6.11
N LYS A 132 12.86 -17.84 -6.33
CA LYS A 132 13.60 -19.05 -6.68
C LYS A 132 13.54 -20.10 -5.56
N ALA A 133 13.73 -19.70 -4.31
CA ALA A 133 13.61 -20.60 -3.16
C ALA A 133 12.20 -21.22 -3.07
N PHE A 134 11.16 -20.43 -3.40
CA PHE A 134 9.80 -20.93 -3.45
C PHE A 134 9.61 -21.97 -4.57
N GLU A 135 10.15 -21.76 -5.76
CA GLU A 135 10.12 -22.75 -6.86
C GLU A 135 10.86 -24.04 -6.46
N ASP A 136 12.02 -23.91 -5.82
CA ASP A 136 12.82 -25.04 -5.34
C ASP A 136 12.10 -25.84 -4.23
N SER A 137 11.27 -25.17 -3.42
CA SER A 137 10.50 -25.79 -2.31
C SER A 137 9.40 -26.75 -2.78
N GLU A 138 9.02 -26.70 -4.08
CA GLU A 138 8.04 -27.66 -4.66
C GLU A 138 8.49 -29.11 -4.49
N LEU A 139 9.78 -29.36 -4.60
CA LEU A 139 10.35 -30.71 -4.49
C LEU A 139 10.20 -31.33 -3.10
N PHE A 140 10.11 -30.50 -2.07
CA PHE A 140 10.11 -30.91 -0.66
C PHE A 140 8.78 -30.65 0.03
N GLY A 141 7.86 -29.92 -0.60
CA GLY A 141 6.57 -29.54 -0.02
C GLY A 141 6.71 -28.56 1.15
N GLU A 142 7.73 -27.71 1.13
CA GLU A 142 8.05 -26.80 2.23
C GLU A 142 7.19 -25.55 2.22
N LYS A 143 7.07 -24.94 3.40
CA LYS A 143 6.35 -23.69 3.60
C LYS A 143 7.32 -22.58 3.95
N LEU A 144 7.26 -21.48 3.20
CA LEU A 144 8.16 -20.35 3.34
C LEU A 144 7.45 -19.15 3.98
N VAL A 145 8.22 -18.32 4.69
CA VAL A 145 7.77 -17.05 5.24
C VAL A 145 8.59 -15.92 4.64
N ALA A 146 7.93 -14.93 4.08
CA ALA A 146 8.53 -13.68 3.66
C ALA A 146 8.20 -12.56 4.65
N ILE A 147 9.20 -12.00 5.30
CA ILE A 147 9.08 -10.87 6.23
C ILE A 147 9.48 -9.60 5.48
N THR A 148 8.66 -8.56 5.56
CA THR A 148 8.94 -7.23 4.99
C THR A 148 8.74 -6.14 6.03
N VAL A 149 9.46 -5.03 5.90
CA VAL A 149 9.24 -3.83 6.73
C VAL A 149 8.42 -2.80 5.94
N ALA A 150 8.99 -2.26 4.88
CA ALA A 150 8.32 -1.31 4.00
C ALA A 150 8.37 -1.77 2.53
N GLY A 151 8.79 -3.00 2.32
CA GLY A 151 8.96 -3.61 1.00
C GLY A 151 7.66 -4.13 0.38
N CYS A 152 7.78 -4.76 -0.78
CA CYS A 152 6.67 -5.37 -1.52
C CYS A 152 5.51 -4.40 -1.82
N ARG A 153 5.86 -3.15 -2.17
CA ARG A 153 4.90 -2.12 -2.57
C ARG A 153 4.41 -2.32 -4.01
N ALA A 154 3.63 -1.38 -4.51
CA ALA A 154 3.15 -1.37 -5.89
C ALA A 154 4.28 -1.65 -6.90
N GLY A 155 3.99 -2.43 -7.93
CA GLY A 155 4.95 -2.86 -8.94
C GLY A 155 5.58 -4.23 -8.71
N ILE A 156 5.49 -4.80 -7.51
CA ILE A 156 5.97 -6.16 -7.26
C ILE A 156 4.85 -7.16 -7.55
N ASN A 157 5.14 -8.09 -8.45
CA ASN A 157 4.25 -9.20 -8.79
C ASN A 157 4.96 -10.52 -8.48
N PHE A 158 4.35 -11.33 -7.64
CA PHE A 158 4.88 -12.66 -7.30
C PHE A 158 4.57 -13.72 -8.35
N GLY A 159 3.68 -13.44 -9.29
CA GLY A 159 3.26 -14.41 -10.31
C GLY A 159 2.18 -15.39 -9.83
N ASN A 160 1.55 -16.06 -10.78
CA ASN A 160 0.38 -16.90 -10.47
C ASN A 160 0.74 -18.15 -9.66
N LEU A 161 1.91 -18.75 -9.87
CA LEU A 161 2.35 -19.92 -9.10
C LEU A 161 2.38 -19.59 -7.60
N MET A 162 3.05 -18.52 -7.22
CA MET A 162 3.14 -18.10 -5.82
C MET A 162 1.78 -17.67 -5.27
N LYS A 163 0.96 -16.94 -6.06
CA LYS A 163 -0.38 -16.53 -5.61
C LYS A 163 -1.31 -17.73 -5.38
N ASN A 164 -1.21 -18.76 -6.22
CA ASN A 164 -1.96 -20.00 -6.02
C ASN A 164 -1.62 -20.72 -4.72
N ASN A 165 -0.40 -20.56 -4.25
CA ASN A 165 0.11 -21.23 -3.04
C ASN A 165 0.30 -20.26 -1.85
N LEU A 166 -0.27 -19.07 -1.93
CA LEU A 166 -0.27 -18.11 -0.82
C LEU A 166 -1.20 -18.62 0.29
N ILE A 167 -0.67 -18.76 1.50
CA ILE A 167 -1.40 -19.22 2.68
C ILE A 167 -2.08 -18.03 3.36
N SER A 168 -1.31 -17.00 3.66
CA SER A 168 -1.81 -15.83 4.38
C SER A 168 -0.94 -14.59 4.18
N THR A 169 -1.54 -13.42 4.40
CA THR A 169 -0.83 -12.15 4.47
C THR A 169 -1.10 -11.42 5.78
N TRP A 170 -0.13 -10.65 6.26
CA TRP A 170 -0.27 -9.77 7.41
C TRP A 170 0.25 -8.38 7.11
N ASP A 171 -0.58 -7.35 7.35
CA ASP A 171 -0.24 -5.97 7.11
C ASP A 171 -0.21 -5.15 8.40
N SER A 172 0.97 -4.67 8.79
CA SER A 172 1.13 -3.80 9.97
C SER A 172 0.83 -2.31 9.69
N THR A 173 0.74 -1.89 8.43
CA THR A 173 0.83 -0.46 8.06
C THR A 173 -0.23 0.02 7.06
N VAL A 174 -1.40 -0.59 7.01
CA VAL A 174 -2.51 -0.08 6.17
C VAL A 174 -3.26 0.98 6.97
N ALA A 175 -2.97 2.24 6.70
CA ALA A 175 -3.54 3.38 7.41
C ALA A 175 -4.60 4.15 6.60
N SER A 176 -4.75 3.84 5.32
CA SER A 176 -5.67 4.55 4.42
C SER A 176 -6.25 3.63 3.36
N VAL A 177 -7.33 4.07 2.73
CA VAL A 177 -7.93 3.37 1.58
C VAL A 177 -6.93 3.18 0.45
N ALA A 178 -6.16 4.22 0.13
CA ALA A 178 -5.14 4.16 -0.92
C ALA A 178 -4.00 3.17 -0.62
N ALA A 179 -3.73 2.92 0.67
CA ALA A 179 -2.70 1.97 1.08
C ALA A 179 -3.07 0.51 0.83
N VAL A 180 -4.36 0.17 0.71
CA VAL A 180 -4.84 -1.20 0.46
C VAL A 180 -4.21 -1.79 -0.80
N VAL A 181 -4.15 -1.02 -1.88
CA VAL A 181 -3.57 -1.48 -3.17
C VAL A 181 -2.07 -1.76 -3.05
N GLN A 182 -1.38 -1.04 -2.15
CA GLN A 182 0.06 -1.16 -1.92
C GLN A 182 0.40 -2.15 -0.81
N ALA A 183 -0.62 -2.64 -0.11
CA ALA A 183 -0.47 -3.58 0.99
C ALA A 183 -0.21 -5.02 0.51
N ASN A 184 0.07 -5.91 1.45
CA ASN A 184 0.24 -7.33 1.15
C ASN A 184 -1.05 -7.95 0.60
N VAL A 185 -2.22 -7.51 1.08
CA VAL A 185 -3.52 -7.91 0.52
C VAL A 185 -3.62 -7.55 -0.97
N GLY A 186 -3.15 -6.39 -1.39
CA GLY A 186 -3.09 -6.01 -2.80
C GLY A 186 -2.12 -6.87 -3.61
N ARG A 187 -1.06 -7.41 -3.00
CA ARG A 187 -0.13 -8.35 -3.66
C ARG A 187 -0.75 -9.73 -3.89
N ALA A 188 -1.76 -10.09 -3.08
CA ALA A 188 -2.51 -11.33 -3.24
C ALA A 188 -3.53 -11.28 -4.39
N CYS A 189 -3.95 -10.09 -4.83
CA CYS A 189 -4.92 -9.95 -5.92
C CYS A 189 -4.36 -10.40 -7.28
N GLY A 190 -5.23 -10.98 -8.13
CA GLY A 190 -4.84 -11.36 -9.49
C GLY A 190 -5.74 -12.41 -10.12
N TYR A 191 -5.33 -12.90 -11.28
CA TYR A 191 -5.97 -14.00 -12.00
C TYR A 191 -5.35 -15.32 -11.56
N HIS A 192 -5.89 -15.94 -10.53
CA HIS A 192 -5.43 -17.20 -9.96
C HIS A 192 -6.57 -17.95 -9.27
N GLY A 193 -6.39 -19.26 -9.04
CA GLY A 193 -7.44 -20.11 -8.45
C GLY A 193 -7.53 -20.11 -6.92
N ASN A 194 -6.61 -19.42 -6.22
CA ASN A 194 -6.57 -19.45 -4.76
C ASN A 194 -7.60 -18.51 -4.16
N ASN A 195 -8.65 -19.06 -3.59
CA ASN A 195 -9.69 -18.38 -2.85
C ASN A 195 -9.71 -18.74 -1.34
N THR A 196 -8.67 -19.40 -0.88
CA THR A 196 -8.57 -19.93 0.51
C THR A 196 -7.62 -19.14 1.38
N SER A 197 -6.71 -18.37 0.79
CA SER A 197 -5.76 -17.54 1.54
C SER A 197 -6.47 -16.57 2.48
N MET A 198 -5.87 -16.32 3.64
CA MET A 198 -6.40 -15.43 4.66
C MET A 198 -5.56 -14.15 4.74
N HIS A 199 -6.23 -13.02 4.88
CA HIS A 199 -5.59 -11.71 4.85
C HIS A 199 -5.91 -10.93 6.11
N PHE A 200 -4.88 -10.62 6.89
CA PHE A 200 -4.97 -9.84 8.12
C PHE A 200 -4.50 -8.42 7.85
N THR A 201 -5.42 -7.47 7.87
CA THR A 201 -5.16 -6.09 7.46
C THR A 201 -6.13 -5.12 8.15
N ASN A 202 -6.10 -3.84 7.80
CA ASN A 202 -7.16 -2.90 8.19
C ASN A 202 -8.44 -3.22 7.38
N GLY A 203 -9.36 -3.94 7.99
CA GLY A 203 -10.62 -4.35 7.37
C GLY A 203 -11.47 -3.16 6.94
N ASN A 204 -11.55 -2.11 7.75
CA ASN A 204 -12.31 -0.90 7.42
C ASN A 204 -11.76 -0.24 6.15
N ALA A 205 -10.45 -0.18 5.99
CA ALA A 205 -9.84 0.36 4.77
C ALA A 205 -10.13 -0.53 3.54
N ALA A 206 -10.14 -1.85 3.72
CA ALA A 206 -10.46 -2.79 2.65
C ALA A 206 -11.94 -2.72 2.25
N GLU A 207 -12.85 -2.59 3.20
CA GLU A 207 -14.30 -2.41 2.94
C GLU A 207 -14.57 -1.09 2.23
N ALA A 208 -13.98 0.01 2.71
CA ALA A 208 -14.06 1.31 2.04
C ALA A 208 -13.54 1.24 0.60
N TYR A 209 -12.42 0.56 0.38
CA TYR A 209 -11.88 0.32 -0.96
C TYR A 209 -12.84 -0.48 -1.85
N GLY A 210 -13.44 -1.53 -1.31
CA GLY A 210 -14.48 -2.31 -1.99
C GLY A 210 -15.68 -1.46 -2.42
N ALA A 211 -16.19 -0.63 -1.51
CA ALA A 211 -17.32 0.28 -1.79
C ALA A 211 -16.98 1.29 -2.90
N ILE A 212 -15.76 1.82 -2.91
CA ILE A 212 -15.29 2.72 -3.97
C ILE A 212 -15.21 2.00 -5.32
N LEU A 213 -14.73 0.76 -5.36
CA LEU A 213 -14.71 -0.03 -6.59
C LEU A 213 -16.13 -0.28 -7.12
N ASP A 214 -17.08 -0.58 -6.26
CA ASP A 214 -18.48 -0.77 -6.64
C ASP A 214 -19.12 0.52 -7.17
N TYR A 215 -18.78 1.66 -6.57
CA TYR A 215 -19.22 2.96 -7.07
C TYR A 215 -18.64 3.23 -8.47
N LEU A 216 -17.34 3.03 -8.65
CA LEU A 216 -16.67 3.23 -9.94
C LEU A 216 -17.23 2.30 -11.02
N GLU A 217 -17.50 1.05 -10.71
CA GLU A 217 -18.11 0.10 -11.64
C GLU A 217 -19.49 0.56 -12.10
N ARG A 218 -20.30 1.13 -11.23
CA ARG A 218 -21.64 1.63 -11.56
C ARG A 218 -21.64 2.94 -12.34
N THR A 219 -20.67 3.83 -12.06
CA THR A 219 -20.70 5.21 -12.55
C THR A 219 -19.72 5.47 -13.71
N CYS A 220 -18.68 4.66 -13.84
CA CYS A 220 -17.62 4.82 -14.84
C CYS A 220 -17.56 3.65 -15.84
N SER A 221 -18.56 2.76 -15.86
CA SER A 221 -18.66 1.70 -16.85
C SER A 221 -19.00 2.30 -18.22
N ASP A 222 -18.58 1.63 -19.30
CA ASP A 222 -18.92 1.95 -20.70
C ASP A 222 -18.37 3.27 -21.23
N HIS A 223 -17.16 3.66 -20.81
CA HIS A 223 -16.48 4.87 -21.29
C HIS A 223 -17.21 6.19 -20.97
N ALA A 224 -18.21 6.18 -20.10
CA ALA A 224 -18.82 7.38 -19.62
C ALA A 224 -17.80 8.29 -18.93
N ALA A 225 -17.89 9.58 -19.16
CA ALA A 225 -17.06 10.54 -18.44
C ALA A 225 -17.42 10.45 -16.95
N SER A 226 -16.41 10.20 -16.13
CA SER A 226 -16.60 10.14 -14.68
C SER A 226 -17.02 11.50 -14.13
N ASP A 227 -18.01 11.48 -13.26
CA ASP A 227 -18.35 12.62 -12.42
C ASP A 227 -17.34 12.68 -11.25
N PHE A 228 -16.33 13.57 -11.37
CA PHE A 228 -15.31 13.71 -10.35
C PHE A 228 -15.83 14.35 -9.06
N ASP A 229 -16.80 15.23 -9.14
CA ASP A 229 -17.38 15.85 -7.96
C ASP A 229 -18.19 14.82 -7.17
N GLY A 230 -19.05 14.06 -7.86
CA GLY A 230 -19.77 12.94 -7.23
C GLY A 230 -18.85 11.83 -6.70
N LEU A 231 -17.76 11.53 -7.41
CA LEU A 231 -16.76 10.57 -6.92
C LEU A 231 -16.07 11.08 -5.65
N ARG A 232 -15.72 12.38 -5.60
CA ARG A 232 -15.10 12.98 -4.42
C ARG A 232 -16.02 12.95 -3.21
N GLU A 233 -17.26 13.37 -3.37
CA GLU A 233 -18.26 13.35 -2.32
C GLU A 233 -18.46 11.91 -1.80
N PHE A 234 -18.65 10.97 -2.69
CA PHE A 234 -18.78 9.56 -2.32
C PHE A 234 -17.55 9.03 -1.59
N PHE A 235 -16.34 9.39 -2.04
CA PHE A 235 -15.09 8.98 -1.41
C PHE A 235 -14.97 9.54 0.02
N GLU A 236 -15.32 10.81 0.22
CA GLU A 236 -15.29 11.46 1.53
C GLU A 236 -16.32 10.81 2.48
N ASP A 237 -17.55 10.55 1.99
CA ASP A 237 -18.60 9.88 2.75
C ASP A 237 -18.21 8.46 3.17
N VAL A 238 -17.66 7.68 2.25
CA VAL A 238 -17.17 6.32 2.53
C VAL A 238 -16.02 6.34 3.56
N CYS A 239 -15.08 7.26 3.43
CA CYS A 239 -13.99 7.38 4.39
C CYS A 239 -14.51 7.73 5.79
N GLN A 240 -15.52 8.56 5.88
CA GLN A 240 -16.18 8.91 7.14
C GLN A 240 -16.97 7.73 7.70
N GLU A 241 -17.76 7.03 6.88
CA GLU A 241 -18.55 5.87 7.28
C GLU A 241 -17.70 4.76 7.88
N TYR A 242 -16.60 4.42 7.20
CA TYR A 242 -15.68 3.37 7.65
C TYR A 242 -14.60 3.85 8.64
N GLN A 243 -14.60 5.12 9.00
CA GLN A 243 -13.63 5.74 9.92
C GLN A 243 -12.17 5.50 9.50
N VAL A 244 -11.89 5.71 8.23
CA VAL A 244 -10.55 5.51 7.64
C VAL A 244 -10.05 6.78 6.97
N ASN A 245 -8.73 6.91 6.92
CA ASN A 245 -8.11 7.95 6.11
C ASN A 245 -8.29 7.63 4.63
N GLY A 246 -8.53 8.66 3.83
CA GLY A 246 -8.68 8.51 2.39
C GLY A 246 -7.35 8.35 1.67
N LEU A 247 -6.84 9.46 1.19
CA LEU A 247 -5.57 9.53 0.46
C LEU A 247 -4.48 10.11 1.36
N ASP A 248 -3.53 9.30 1.76
CA ASP A 248 -2.30 9.79 2.39
C ASP A 248 -1.34 10.38 1.36
N VAL A 249 -1.57 10.10 0.09
CA VAL A 249 -0.58 10.35 -0.95
C VAL A 249 -0.82 11.71 -1.61
N GLY A 250 0.12 12.59 -1.46
CA GLY A 250 0.27 13.78 -2.30
C GLY A 250 -0.55 14.99 -1.92
N LEU A 251 -1.51 14.90 -1.00
CA LEU A 251 -2.33 16.04 -0.61
C LEU A 251 -1.97 16.61 0.79
N THR A 252 -1.29 15.84 1.60
CA THR A 252 -0.82 16.25 2.94
C THR A 252 0.53 15.60 3.27
N ILE A 253 1.54 15.84 2.47
CA ILE A 253 2.89 15.43 2.85
C ILE A 253 3.53 16.60 3.59
N LYS A 254 3.90 16.37 4.84
CA LYS A 254 4.81 17.28 5.54
C LYS A 254 6.16 17.18 4.87
N TYR A 255 6.49 18.17 4.08
CA TYR A 255 7.79 18.28 3.46
C TYR A 255 8.80 18.83 4.48
N LYS A 256 9.73 18.00 4.89
CA LYS A 256 10.85 18.42 5.72
C LYS A 256 12.10 18.48 4.85
N ARG A 257 12.62 19.66 4.59
CA ARG A 257 13.91 19.82 3.92
C ARG A 257 14.98 19.07 4.70
N ARG A 258 15.61 18.09 4.10
CA ARG A 258 16.68 17.31 4.73
C ARG A 258 17.99 18.08 4.89
N ARG A 259 18.19 19.15 4.11
CA ARG A 259 19.40 19.99 4.18
C ARG A 259 19.01 21.45 4.02
N PRO A 260 19.30 22.31 4.99
CA PRO A 260 19.19 23.73 4.78
C PRO A 260 20.23 24.16 3.72
N ILE A 261 19.83 24.99 2.79
CA ILE A 261 20.73 25.60 1.82
C ILE A 261 21.04 27.00 2.34
N GLY A 262 22.23 27.15 2.96
CA GLY A 262 22.64 28.41 3.57
C GLY A 262 21.76 28.81 4.75
N ASP A 263 21.64 30.12 5.01
CA ASP A 263 20.87 30.68 6.12
C ASP A 263 19.35 30.76 5.86
N VAL A 264 18.83 30.01 4.91
CA VAL A 264 17.39 29.97 4.60
C VAL A 264 16.68 29.16 5.67
N GLU A 265 15.76 29.81 6.38
CA GLU A 265 14.88 29.12 7.31
C GLU A 265 14.14 27.96 6.64
N THR A 266 14.27 26.77 7.22
CA THR A 266 13.49 25.61 6.80
C THR A 266 12.05 25.83 7.23
N PHE A 267 11.12 25.80 6.28
CA PHE A 267 9.71 25.81 6.58
C PHE A 267 9.10 24.44 6.27
N GLU A 268 8.16 24.03 7.10
CA GLU A 268 7.32 22.88 6.84
C GLU A 268 6.13 23.32 6.01
N THR A 269 5.87 22.64 4.90
CA THR A 269 4.62 22.81 4.15
C THR A 269 3.77 21.58 4.41
N ASP A 270 2.52 21.80 4.81
CA ASP A 270 1.56 20.72 5.03
C ASP A 270 0.97 20.19 3.72
N HIS A 271 1.26 20.84 2.61
CA HIS A 271 0.68 20.51 1.32
C HIS A 271 1.74 20.42 0.24
N TYR A 272 1.75 19.30 -0.44
CA TYR A 272 2.52 19.06 -1.65
C TYR A 272 1.55 18.95 -2.83
N VAL A 273 1.70 19.83 -3.81
CA VAL A 273 0.91 19.78 -5.05
C VAL A 273 1.88 19.66 -6.20
N ALA A 274 1.81 18.53 -6.92
CA ALA A 274 2.52 18.41 -8.20
C ALA A 274 1.82 19.26 -9.25
N VAL A 275 2.49 20.28 -9.74
CA VAL A 275 2.00 21.14 -10.82
C VAL A 275 2.57 20.62 -12.13
N PRO A 276 1.75 20.17 -13.08
CA PRO A 276 2.24 19.86 -14.43
C PRO A 276 2.88 21.11 -15.05
N ALA A 277 4.06 20.95 -15.64
CA ALA A 277 4.82 22.07 -16.23
C ALA A 277 4.00 22.91 -17.24
N ARG A 278 3.03 22.29 -17.93
CA ARG A 278 2.12 22.96 -18.88
C ARG A 278 1.16 23.98 -18.25
N LEU A 279 1.05 24.00 -16.90
CA LEU A 279 0.22 24.96 -16.18
C LEU A 279 0.99 26.18 -15.72
N LEU A 280 2.28 26.13 -15.85
CA LEU A 280 3.13 27.24 -15.54
C LEU A 280 3.15 28.16 -16.79
N ASP A 281 3.08 29.45 -16.52
CA ASP A 281 3.18 30.45 -17.59
C ASP A 281 4.38 30.12 -18.48
N GLN A 282 4.23 30.17 -19.78
CA GLN A 282 5.30 29.85 -20.72
C GLN A 282 6.53 30.75 -20.53
N ASP A 283 6.35 31.91 -19.92
CA ASP A 283 7.42 32.85 -19.60
C ASP A 283 8.05 32.63 -18.21
N TYR A 284 7.64 31.57 -17.49
CA TYR A 284 8.15 31.31 -16.17
C TYR A 284 9.59 30.75 -16.23
N ASP A 285 10.54 31.50 -15.68
CA ASP A 285 11.94 31.12 -15.66
C ASP A 285 12.23 30.14 -14.51
N PHE A 286 12.24 28.86 -14.82
CA PHE A 286 12.56 27.79 -13.89
C PHE A 286 14.00 27.82 -13.38
N SER A 287 14.91 28.54 -14.05
CA SER A 287 16.32 28.59 -13.64
C SER A 287 16.48 29.29 -12.30
N GLN A 288 15.56 30.19 -11.95
CA GLN A 288 15.54 30.89 -10.67
C GLN A 288 15.11 29.97 -9.50
N HIS A 289 14.48 28.83 -9.80
CA HIS A 289 13.95 27.88 -8.82
C HIS A 289 14.61 26.51 -8.89
N THR A 290 15.88 26.47 -9.29
CA THR A 290 16.65 25.20 -9.37
C THR A 290 16.71 24.44 -8.05
N GLN A 291 16.38 25.10 -6.94
CA GLN A 291 16.31 24.51 -5.62
C GLN A 291 14.94 23.86 -5.35
N ASP A 292 13.91 24.23 -6.09
CA ASP A 292 12.54 23.72 -5.96
C ASP A 292 12.24 22.63 -7.02
N LYS A 293 13.25 22.04 -7.64
CA LYS A 293 13.12 20.94 -8.62
C LYS A 293 12.28 19.76 -8.15
N LEU A 294 12.06 19.66 -6.84
CA LEU A 294 11.19 18.65 -6.24
C LEU A 294 9.70 18.93 -6.39
N LEU A 295 9.32 20.14 -6.80
CA LEU A 295 7.93 20.51 -7.04
C LEU A 295 7.45 20.14 -8.45
N LEU A 296 8.34 19.65 -9.30
CA LEU A 296 8.09 19.45 -10.74
C LEU A 296 8.25 18.00 -11.20
N SER A 297 8.29 17.04 -10.30
CA SER A 297 8.37 15.60 -10.63
C SER A 297 7.01 14.96 -10.84
#